data_6d333772ef124b40f95fb6fee633c026
#
_entry.id   6d333772ef124b40f95fb6fee633c026
#
_cell.length_a   1.000
_cell.length_b   1.000
_cell.length_c   1.000
_cell.angle_alpha   90.00
_cell.angle_beta   90.00
_cell.angle_gamma   90.00
#
_symmetry.space_group_name_H-M   'P 1'
#
loop_
_entity.id
_entity.type
_entity.pdbx_description
1 polymer ?
#
loop_
_entity_poly.entity_id
_entity_poly.type
_entity_poly.pdbx_seq_one_letter_code
_entity_poly.pdbx_strand_id
1 'polypeptide(L)'
;MRRIFISILFIITLPVLGQKITFSSDIQDTKDSSIIQVRELWKAYVTNCQKGFDKSSFDYWNKYETEQGFTDIVKAAITLPSYLFGELEVFDIKKADNDYYRIRNIWSMGDTISKSYLAIFSVFAKKTNSGYKLFNNFYVVKPKLQHYQISNFDYYYSSTYSFNSQKANQMAEFYSKISLMYGITDKRKVIYIIGNNLDEANNIIGFDYTIMSSSFPDAAYTIKGLNILLATREDKMHEIIHSIFMPMFPKANALFHEGIATYYSGSAGQNYSLLVDQLRKMIINNPDIDLSKFDDLNKVLDDGTNYFYTIGAIFIDYAYKIGGIKKVLALFQYPDSTDNAIFAIEKDLDIEKNQIDSFLKKYVRNFIDDVSKR
;
A
#
# COMPACT_ATOMS: atom_id res chain seq x y z
N MET A 1 15.72 -15.21 15.95
CA MET A 1 14.96 -14.13 16.63
C MET A 1 13.47 -14.34 16.31
N ARG A 2 12.66 -14.67 17.34
CA ARG A 2 11.21 -14.93 17.17
C ARG A 2 10.50 -13.58 16.94
N ARG A 3 9.98 -13.37 15.76
CA ARG A 3 9.05 -12.26 15.48
C ARG A 3 7.65 -12.74 15.90
N ILE A 4 7.14 -12.16 16.98
CA ILE A 4 5.79 -12.39 17.47
C ILE A 4 4.87 -11.49 16.65
N PHE A 5 4.15 -12.08 15.69
CA PHE A 5 2.96 -11.44 15.10
C PHE A 5 1.78 -11.77 16.01
N ILE A 6 1.30 -10.77 16.73
CA ILE A 6 0.12 -10.88 17.58
C ILE A 6 -1.09 -10.56 16.71
N SER A 7 -1.82 -11.60 16.30
CA SER A 7 -3.20 -11.48 15.84
C SER A 7 -4.07 -11.24 17.06
N ILE A 8 -4.42 -9.98 17.34
CA ILE A 8 -5.36 -9.66 18.42
C ILE A 8 -6.70 -9.28 17.79
N LEU A 9 -7.59 -10.27 17.73
CA LEU A 9 -9.01 -10.03 17.62
C LEU A 9 -9.57 -9.96 19.05
N PHE A 10 -9.52 -8.78 19.68
CA PHE A 10 -10.25 -8.50 20.91
C PHE A 10 -11.25 -7.39 20.64
N ILE A 11 -12.52 -7.77 20.45
CA ILE A 11 -13.64 -6.84 20.63
C ILE A 11 -13.82 -6.67 22.14
N ILE A 12 -13.04 -5.79 22.73
CA ILE A 12 -13.30 -5.23 24.03
C ILE A 12 -13.79 -3.81 23.75
N THR A 13 -14.95 -3.44 24.27
CA THR A 13 -15.40 -2.06 24.40
C THR A 13 -14.47 -1.34 25.38
N LEU A 14 -13.23 -1.07 24.93
CA LEU A 14 -12.33 -0.17 25.62
C LEU A 14 -12.83 1.26 25.33
N PRO A 15 -12.83 2.15 26.35
CA PRO A 15 -13.01 3.57 26.07
C PRO A 15 -11.99 3.92 24.98
N VAL A 16 -12.45 4.57 23.92
CA VAL A 16 -11.60 5.08 22.85
C VAL A 16 -10.64 6.07 23.51
N LEU A 17 -9.48 5.56 23.93
CA LEU A 17 -8.35 6.38 24.31
C LEU A 17 -7.91 7.04 23.02
N GLY A 18 -8.40 8.25 22.77
CA GLY A 18 -8.01 9.02 21.58
C GLY A 18 -6.50 9.07 21.49
N GLN A 19 -5.97 8.99 20.28
CA GLN A 19 -4.53 9.11 20.03
C GLN A 19 -4.01 10.34 20.78
N LYS A 20 -2.99 10.13 21.60
CA LYS A 20 -2.37 11.22 22.34
C LYS A 20 -1.44 11.96 21.39
N ILE A 21 -1.79 13.23 21.09
CA ILE A 21 -0.86 14.14 20.41
C ILE A 21 -0.09 14.93 21.47
N THR A 22 1.22 14.91 21.39
CA THR A 22 2.12 15.66 22.26
C THR A 22 3.00 16.60 21.44
N PHE A 23 3.51 17.63 22.08
CA PHE A 23 4.41 18.60 21.47
C PHE A 23 5.66 18.72 22.35
N SER A 24 6.83 18.87 21.73
CA SER A 24 8.06 19.19 22.47
C SER A 24 7.90 20.51 23.23
N SER A 25 8.65 20.70 24.32
CA SER A 25 8.61 21.91 25.14
C SER A 25 8.83 23.18 24.32
N ASP A 26 9.78 23.18 23.39
CA ASP A 26 10.10 24.32 22.54
C ASP A 26 8.90 24.77 21.68
N ILE A 27 8.08 23.82 21.21
CA ILE A 27 6.87 24.10 20.45
C ILE A 27 5.75 24.54 21.40
N GLN A 28 5.64 23.90 22.54
CA GLN A 28 4.58 24.17 23.51
C GLN A 28 4.70 25.55 24.12
N ASP A 29 5.91 25.99 24.46
CA ASP A 29 6.21 27.23 25.18
C ASP A 29 6.59 28.41 24.25
N THR A 30 6.56 28.17 22.92
CA THR A 30 6.92 29.20 21.94
C THR A 30 6.01 30.42 22.02
N LYS A 31 6.60 31.59 21.81
CA LYS A 31 5.88 32.86 21.65
C LYS A 31 5.72 33.29 20.18
N ASP A 32 6.28 32.52 19.24
CA ASP A 32 6.10 32.79 17.81
C ASP A 32 4.66 32.50 17.40
N SER A 33 3.96 33.57 17.03
CA SER A 33 2.54 33.50 16.66
C SER A 33 2.28 32.62 15.43
N SER A 34 3.22 32.50 14.52
CA SER A 34 3.13 31.65 13.33
C SER A 34 3.25 30.18 13.71
N ILE A 35 4.21 29.84 14.58
CA ILE A 35 4.38 28.46 15.07
C ILE A 35 3.16 28.05 15.89
N ILE A 36 2.62 28.94 16.71
CA ILE A 36 1.38 28.68 17.48
C ILE A 36 0.23 28.37 16.53
N GLN A 37 0.00 29.16 15.48
CA GLN A 37 -1.09 28.94 14.53
C GLN A 37 -0.90 27.62 13.75
N VAL A 38 0.33 27.29 13.34
CA VAL A 38 0.65 26.03 12.66
C VAL A 38 0.44 24.83 13.59
N ARG A 39 0.86 24.94 14.85
CA ARG A 39 0.63 23.91 15.87
C ARG A 39 -0.87 23.63 16.08
N GLU A 40 -1.67 24.70 16.24
CA GLU A 40 -3.10 24.54 16.45
C GLU A 40 -3.81 23.98 15.19
N LEU A 41 -3.38 24.37 13.98
CA LEU A 41 -3.86 23.79 12.73
C LEU A 41 -3.62 22.27 12.69
N TRP A 42 -2.38 21.85 12.98
CA TRP A 42 -2.01 20.43 12.97
C TRP A 42 -2.76 19.64 14.04
N LYS A 43 -2.81 20.17 15.27
CA LYS A 43 -3.59 19.58 16.36
C LYS A 43 -5.05 19.40 16.01
N ALA A 44 -5.68 20.42 15.43
CA ALA A 44 -7.08 20.37 15.03
C ALA A 44 -7.32 19.31 13.95
N TYR A 45 -6.45 19.23 12.93
CA TYR A 45 -6.51 18.19 11.90
C TYR A 45 -6.41 16.77 12.49
N VAL A 46 -5.37 16.50 13.29
CA VAL A 46 -5.17 15.18 13.91
C VAL A 46 -6.36 14.81 14.82
N THR A 47 -6.84 15.75 15.61
CA THR A 47 -8.02 15.53 16.48
C THR A 47 -9.30 15.26 15.67
N ASN A 48 -9.46 15.93 14.52
CA ASN A 48 -10.61 15.68 13.65
C ASN A 48 -10.52 14.29 13.00
N CYS A 49 -9.31 13.87 12.59
CA CYS A 49 -9.08 12.53 12.08
C CYS A 49 -9.47 11.42 13.05
N GLN A 50 -9.32 11.65 14.36
CA GLN A 50 -9.71 10.70 15.42
C GLN A 50 -11.23 10.47 15.50
N LYS A 51 -12.03 11.45 15.08
CA LYS A 51 -13.51 11.36 15.07
C LYS A 51 -14.06 10.63 13.84
N GLY A 52 -13.18 10.19 12.95
CA GLY A 52 -13.52 9.63 11.66
C GLY A 52 -13.19 10.62 10.53
N PHE A 53 -12.74 10.09 9.41
CA PHE A 53 -12.41 10.92 8.23
C PHE A 53 -13.69 11.27 7.49
N ASP A 54 -14.23 12.43 7.76
CA ASP A 54 -15.27 13.03 6.95
C ASP A 54 -14.71 14.12 6.01
N LYS A 55 -15.59 14.70 5.19
CA LYS A 55 -15.20 15.75 4.23
C LYS A 55 -14.65 17.00 4.94
N SER A 56 -14.95 17.22 6.21
CA SER A 56 -14.45 18.36 6.97
C SER A 56 -12.96 18.29 7.23
N SER A 57 -12.36 17.08 7.18
CA SER A 57 -10.91 16.90 7.28
C SER A 57 -10.16 17.56 6.12
N PHE A 58 -10.81 17.76 4.97
CA PHE A 58 -10.20 18.40 3.81
C PHE A 58 -10.01 19.90 3.97
N ASP A 59 -10.78 20.56 4.85
CA ASP A 59 -10.69 22.01 5.07
C ASP A 59 -9.35 22.44 5.67
N TYR A 60 -8.61 21.54 6.28
CA TYR A 60 -7.27 21.80 6.83
C TYR A 60 -6.19 21.87 5.75
N TRP A 61 -6.41 21.24 4.60
CA TRP A 61 -5.44 21.09 3.55
C TRP A 61 -5.61 22.14 2.44
N ASN A 62 -4.55 22.34 1.67
CA ASN A 62 -4.64 23.07 0.42
C ASN A 62 -5.60 22.38 -0.55
N LYS A 63 -6.49 23.14 -1.17
CA LYS A 63 -7.53 22.63 -2.06
C LYS A 63 -6.98 21.74 -3.19
N TYR A 64 -5.86 22.14 -3.80
CA TYR A 64 -5.23 21.36 -4.86
C TYR A 64 -4.84 19.94 -4.40
N GLU A 65 -4.27 19.82 -3.20
CA GLU A 65 -3.88 18.50 -2.68
C GLU A 65 -5.10 17.63 -2.37
N THR A 66 -6.17 18.22 -1.90
CA THR A 66 -7.44 17.53 -1.67
C THR A 66 -8.01 16.96 -2.98
N GLU A 67 -8.01 17.76 -4.04
CA GLU A 67 -8.50 17.36 -5.36
C GLU A 67 -7.63 16.27 -6.00
N GLN A 68 -6.34 16.20 -5.69
CA GLN A 68 -5.41 15.18 -6.18
C GLN A 68 -5.29 13.95 -5.26
N GLY A 69 -5.96 13.94 -4.12
CA GLY A 69 -5.89 12.86 -3.14
C GLY A 69 -4.60 12.80 -2.32
N PHE A 70 -3.70 13.80 -2.39
CA PHE A 70 -2.44 13.82 -1.64
C PHE A 70 -2.64 13.90 -0.13
N THR A 71 -3.78 14.43 0.34
CA THR A 71 -4.15 14.42 1.74
C THR A 71 -4.23 13.01 2.32
N ASP A 72 -4.54 12.04 1.47
CA ASP A 72 -4.70 10.64 1.87
C ASP A 72 -3.35 9.94 2.10
N ILE A 73 -2.23 10.49 1.64
CA ILE A 73 -0.88 9.96 1.92
C ILE A 73 -0.64 9.97 3.43
N VAL A 74 -0.83 11.12 4.07
CA VAL A 74 -0.70 11.25 5.52
C VAL A 74 -1.83 10.51 6.23
N LYS A 75 -3.05 10.59 5.69
CA LYS A 75 -4.20 9.85 6.19
C LYS A 75 -3.94 8.34 6.22
N ALA A 76 -3.42 7.76 5.14
CA ALA A 76 -3.08 6.34 5.10
C ALA A 76 -2.05 5.96 6.16
N ALA A 77 -1.04 6.79 6.37
CA ALA A 77 -0.04 6.60 7.42
C ALA A 77 -0.64 6.69 8.83
N ILE A 78 -1.54 7.63 9.03
CA ILE A 78 -2.15 7.89 10.33
C ILE A 78 -3.34 6.94 10.63
N THR A 79 -4.05 6.34 9.66
CA THR A 79 -5.24 5.49 9.85
C THR A 79 -5.00 3.99 9.86
N LEU A 80 -3.78 3.53 9.74
CA LEU A 80 -3.49 2.11 9.95
C LEU A 80 -3.96 1.67 11.36
N PRO A 81 -4.27 0.40 11.63
CA PRO A 81 -4.82 -0.08 12.91
C PRO A 81 -4.05 0.32 14.17
N SER A 82 -2.79 0.70 14.03
CA SER A 82 -1.96 1.29 15.07
C SER A 82 -2.48 2.61 15.66
N TYR A 83 -3.46 3.25 15.03
CA TYR A 83 -4.11 4.46 15.51
C TYR A 83 -4.75 4.35 16.87
N LEU A 84 -5.31 3.21 17.16
CA LEU A 84 -6.00 2.98 18.43
C LEU A 84 -5.03 2.89 19.62
N PHE A 85 -3.72 2.71 19.35
CA PHE A 85 -2.74 2.38 20.38
C PHE A 85 -1.44 3.20 20.29
N GLY A 86 -1.36 4.16 19.36
CA GLY A 86 -0.14 4.94 19.11
C GLY A 86 -0.15 6.33 19.72
N GLU A 87 1.04 6.88 19.92
CA GLU A 87 1.28 8.26 20.32
C GLU A 87 1.92 9.02 19.16
N LEU A 88 1.39 10.21 18.86
CA LEU A 88 1.96 11.13 17.88
C LEU A 88 2.66 12.27 18.64
N GLU A 89 3.97 12.34 18.52
CA GLU A 89 4.78 13.41 19.04
C GLU A 89 5.20 14.37 17.92
N VAL A 90 4.87 15.66 18.07
CA VAL A 90 5.40 16.73 17.22
C VAL A 90 6.65 17.26 17.89
N PHE A 91 7.81 16.93 17.35
CA PHE A 91 9.09 17.27 17.98
C PHE A 91 9.75 18.51 17.37
N ASP A 92 9.29 18.98 16.19
CA ASP A 92 9.85 20.15 15.55
C ASP A 92 8.81 20.87 14.67
N ILE A 93 8.72 22.20 14.78
CA ILE A 93 8.02 23.09 13.84
C ILE A 93 8.94 24.23 13.51
N LYS A 94 9.44 24.27 12.27
CA LYS A 94 10.39 25.29 11.83
C LYS A 94 10.04 25.90 10.49
N LYS A 95 10.33 27.18 10.33
CA LYS A 95 10.24 27.85 9.04
C LYS A 95 11.21 27.18 8.05
N ALA A 96 10.70 26.86 6.87
CA ALA A 96 11.41 26.28 5.75
C ALA A 96 11.40 27.25 4.55
N ASP A 97 11.94 26.83 3.40
CA ASP A 97 11.95 27.63 2.18
C ASP A 97 10.54 28.05 1.73
N ASN A 98 10.44 29.15 0.99
CA ASN A 98 9.19 29.63 0.37
C ASN A 98 8.03 29.87 1.36
N ASP A 99 8.34 30.31 2.59
CA ASP A 99 7.38 30.60 3.66
C ASP A 99 6.56 29.41 4.13
N TYR A 100 7.03 28.20 3.88
CA TYR A 100 6.50 27.01 4.51
C TYR A 100 7.00 26.87 5.95
N TYR A 101 6.19 26.24 6.79
CA TYR A 101 6.57 25.70 8.08
C TYR A 101 6.57 24.19 8.00
N ARG A 102 7.71 23.53 8.30
CA ARG A 102 7.79 22.09 8.37
C ARG A 102 7.42 21.61 9.75
N ILE A 103 6.46 20.68 9.82
CA ILE A 103 5.97 20.01 11.01
C ILE A 103 6.58 18.61 10.99
N ARG A 104 7.44 18.25 11.94
CA ARG A 104 8.06 16.93 12.04
C ARG A 104 7.43 16.13 13.14
N ASN A 105 7.06 14.91 12.81
CA ASN A 105 6.29 14.01 13.66
C ASN A 105 7.02 12.70 13.86
N ILE A 106 6.92 12.16 15.07
CA ILE A 106 7.26 10.78 15.39
C ILE A 106 5.97 10.08 15.77
N TRP A 107 5.72 8.97 15.12
CA TRP A 107 4.63 8.09 15.48
C TRP A 107 5.19 6.82 16.10
N SER A 108 4.73 6.49 17.30
CA SER A 108 5.24 5.38 18.08
C SER A 108 4.13 4.63 18.81
N MET A 109 4.41 3.39 19.17
CA MET A 109 3.52 2.51 19.91
C MET A 109 4.31 1.82 21.03
N GLY A 110 3.64 1.52 22.15
CA GLY A 110 4.26 0.88 23.31
C GLY A 110 4.30 1.80 24.52
N ASP A 111 4.95 1.33 25.57
CA ASP A 111 5.15 2.05 26.82
C ASP A 111 6.55 2.66 26.93
N THR A 112 6.86 3.23 28.09
CA THR A 112 8.17 3.84 28.36
C THR A 112 9.35 2.86 28.35
N ILE A 113 9.09 1.56 28.45
CA ILE A 113 10.12 0.51 28.52
C ILE A 113 10.35 -0.13 27.15
N SER A 114 9.28 -0.28 26.35
CA SER A 114 9.34 -0.89 25.02
C SER A 114 8.58 -0.06 23.99
N LYS A 115 9.17 1.05 23.57
CA LYS A 115 8.61 1.93 22.55
C LYS A 115 9.08 1.51 21.16
N SER A 116 8.13 1.23 20.25
CA SER A 116 8.40 0.96 18.84
C SER A 116 8.05 2.18 18.01
N TYR A 117 8.98 2.65 17.21
CA TYR A 117 8.73 3.75 16.26
C TYR A 117 8.12 3.18 14.99
N LEU A 118 6.98 3.70 14.59
CA LEU A 118 6.24 3.25 13.40
C LEU A 118 6.54 4.11 12.19
N ALA A 119 6.66 5.43 12.40
CA ALA A 119 7.04 6.37 11.34
C ALA A 119 7.66 7.64 11.91
N ILE A 120 8.54 8.26 11.13
CA ILE A 120 8.98 9.65 11.27
C ILE A 120 8.60 10.33 9.97
N PHE A 121 7.80 11.39 10.06
CA PHE A 121 7.31 12.05 8.85
C PHE A 121 7.15 13.55 8.99
N SER A 122 7.14 14.24 7.88
CA SER A 122 7.02 15.68 7.76
C SER A 122 5.73 16.07 7.02
N VAL A 123 5.04 17.08 7.53
CA VAL A 123 3.96 17.79 6.86
C VAL A 123 4.34 19.26 6.82
N PHE A 124 3.87 19.98 5.83
CA PHE A 124 4.12 21.41 5.71
C PHE A 124 2.85 22.21 5.96
N ALA A 125 3.03 23.44 6.42
CA ALA A 125 1.97 24.42 6.50
C ALA A 125 2.42 25.73 5.87
N LYS A 126 1.51 26.43 5.19
CA LYS A 126 1.76 27.76 4.62
C LYS A 126 0.57 28.65 4.82
N LYS A 127 0.84 29.95 5.06
CA LYS A 127 -0.20 30.95 5.13
C LYS A 127 -0.78 31.23 3.75
N THR A 128 -2.11 31.15 3.67
CA THR A 128 -2.91 31.45 2.48
C THR A 128 -3.85 32.62 2.77
N ASN A 129 -4.64 33.04 1.80
CA ASN A 129 -5.67 34.08 2.01
C ASN A 129 -6.74 33.66 3.03
N SER A 130 -6.94 32.35 3.24
CA SER A 130 -7.92 31.80 4.19
C SER A 130 -7.28 31.31 5.50
N GLY A 131 -6.05 31.74 5.83
CA GLY A 131 -5.29 31.27 6.99
C GLY A 131 -4.25 30.22 6.63
N TYR A 132 -3.65 29.55 7.62
CA TYR A 132 -2.71 28.48 7.37
C TYR A 132 -3.44 27.25 6.82
N LYS A 133 -2.80 26.58 5.83
CA LYS A 133 -3.24 25.32 5.25
C LYS A 133 -2.09 24.30 5.27
N LEU A 134 -2.43 23.02 5.38
CA LEU A 134 -1.49 21.92 5.31
C LEU A 134 -1.14 21.60 3.86
N PHE A 135 0.08 21.11 3.67
CA PHE A 135 0.64 20.66 2.39
C PHE A 135 1.41 19.38 2.60
N ASN A 136 1.26 18.42 1.70
CA ASN A 136 2.10 17.23 1.68
C ASN A 136 3.52 17.57 1.22
N ASN A 137 4.52 16.84 1.70
CA ASN A 137 5.91 17.03 1.30
C ASN A 137 6.09 16.92 -0.23
N PHE A 138 5.41 15.98 -0.87
CA PHE A 138 5.46 15.83 -2.32
C PHE A 138 5.13 17.15 -3.06
N TYR A 139 4.09 17.87 -2.62
CA TYR A 139 3.74 19.16 -3.22
C TYR A 139 4.87 20.17 -3.12
N VAL A 140 5.56 20.21 -1.97
CA VAL A 140 6.64 21.16 -1.69
C VAL A 140 7.90 20.83 -2.49
N VAL A 141 8.22 19.53 -2.63
CA VAL A 141 9.44 19.08 -3.32
C VAL A 141 9.25 18.87 -4.82
N LYS A 142 8.03 18.65 -5.29
CA LYS A 142 7.68 18.39 -6.68
C LYS A 142 8.36 19.33 -7.69
N PRO A 143 8.44 20.66 -7.46
CA PRO A 143 9.13 21.58 -8.39
C PRO A 143 10.63 21.32 -8.55
N LYS A 144 11.25 20.56 -7.64
CA LYS A 144 12.68 20.20 -7.65
C LYS A 144 12.93 18.82 -8.24
N LEU A 145 11.85 18.03 -8.50
CA LEU A 145 11.96 16.70 -9.07
C LEU A 145 12.01 16.74 -10.59
N GLN A 146 12.68 15.75 -11.17
CA GLN A 146 12.52 15.44 -12.57
C GLN A 146 11.14 14.83 -12.80
N HIS A 147 10.58 15.07 -13.99
CA HIS A 147 9.27 14.59 -14.35
C HIS A 147 9.28 13.98 -15.76
N TYR A 148 8.69 12.80 -15.90
CA TYR A 148 8.45 12.15 -17.19
C TYR A 148 7.01 11.68 -17.26
N GLN A 149 6.30 12.05 -18.31
CA GLN A 149 4.92 11.66 -18.53
C GLN A 149 4.79 10.73 -19.73
N ILE A 150 4.09 9.63 -19.54
CA ILE A 150 3.73 8.71 -20.62
C ILE A 150 2.35 8.10 -20.37
N SER A 151 1.45 8.17 -21.35
CA SER A 151 0.07 7.68 -21.21
C SER A 151 -0.60 8.29 -19.98
N ASN A 152 -1.05 7.46 -19.04
CA ASN A 152 -1.65 7.89 -17.76
C ASN A 152 -0.66 7.90 -16.59
N PHE A 153 0.65 7.74 -16.84
CA PHE A 153 1.68 7.76 -15.79
C PHE A 153 2.37 9.11 -15.73
N ASP A 154 2.48 9.65 -14.52
CA ASP A 154 3.32 10.78 -14.17
C ASP A 154 4.44 10.28 -13.25
N TYR A 155 5.64 10.08 -13.81
CA TYR A 155 6.84 9.67 -13.07
C TYR A 155 7.53 10.86 -12.45
N TYR A 156 7.86 10.78 -11.16
CA TYR A 156 8.62 11.78 -10.41
C TYR A 156 9.82 11.13 -9.74
N TYR A 157 11.00 11.73 -9.90
CA TYR A 157 12.26 11.18 -9.37
C TYR A 157 13.28 12.29 -9.11
N SER A 158 14.29 11.99 -8.29
CA SER A 158 15.37 12.96 -8.04
C SER A 158 16.29 13.10 -9.24
N SER A 159 17.06 14.19 -9.32
CA SER A 159 18.07 14.39 -10.37
C SER A 159 19.23 13.39 -10.31
N THR A 160 19.37 12.66 -9.20
CA THR A 160 20.40 11.63 -8.99
C THR A 160 19.96 10.24 -9.50
N TYR A 161 18.67 10.07 -9.82
CA TYR A 161 18.12 8.83 -10.32
C TYR A 161 18.30 8.72 -11.85
N SER A 162 18.81 7.57 -12.31
CA SER A 162 18.97 7.29 -13.75
C SER A 162 17.69 6.68 -14.33
N PHE A 163 16.80 7.54 -14.82
CA PHE A 163 15.50 7.13 -15.35
C PHE A 163 15.61 6.34 -16.66
N ASN A 164 14.88 5.22 -16.73
CA ASN A 164 14.84 4.35 -17.92
C ASN A 164 13.49 4.48 -18.65
N SER A 165 13.46 5.30 -19.70
CA SER A 165 12.24 5.54 -20.48
C SER A 165 11.73 4.29 -21.21
N GLN A 166 12.61 3.34 -21.57
CA GLN A 166 12.19 2.07 -22.21
C GLN A 166 11.35 1.24 -21.22
N LYS A 167 11.77 1.11 -19.97
CA LYS A 167 11.00 0.41 -18.93
C LYS A 167 9.68 1.12 -18.64
N ALA A 168 9.66 2.45 -18.61
CA ALA A 168 8.44 3.22 -18.45
C ALA A 168 7.45 2.99 -19.61
N ASN A 169 7.94 2.88 -20.85
CA ASN A 169 7.12 2.51 -22.01
C ASN A 169 6.52 1.10 -21.87
N GLN A 170 7.34 0.12 -21.50
CA GLN A 170 6.88 -1.27 -21.27
C GLN A 170 5.78 -1.31 -20.19
N MET A 171 5.91 -0.51 -19.14
CA MET A 171 4.90 -0.38 -18.11
C MET A 171 3.59 0.19 -18.64
N ALA A 172 3.64 1.26 -19.47
CA ALA A 172 2.45 1.85 -20.07
C ALA A 172 1.75 0.88 -21.04
N GLU A 173 2.50 0.10 -21.80
CA GLU A 173 1.98 -0.96 -22.67
C GLU A 173 1.32 -2.07 -21.87
N PHE A 174 1.97 -2.52 -20.80
CA PHE A 174 1.41 -3.54 -19.90
C PHE A 174 0.09 -3.06 -19.26
N TYR A 175 0.07 -1.85 -18.71
CA TYR A 175 -1.15 -1.24 -18.16
C TYR A 175 -2.27 -1.21 -19.20
N SER A 176 -1.96 -0.76 -20.42
CA SER A 176 -2.94 -0.65 -21.50
C SER A 176 -3.49 -2.01 -21.91
N LYS A 177 -2.63 -3.04 -21.99
CA LYS A 177 -3.02 -4.42 -22.27
C LYS A 177 -4.00 -4.95 -21.23
N ILE A 178 -3.67 -4.82 -19.95
CA ILE A 178 -4.53 -5.31 -18.86
C ILE A 178 -5.84 -4.53 -18.82
N SER A 179 -5.78 -3.20 -18.93
CA SER A 179 -6.97 -2.36 -18.93
C SER A 179 -7.93 -2.72 -20.07
N LEU A 180 -7.41 -2.92 -21.28
CA LEU A 180 -8.21 -3.35 -22.43
C LEU A 180 -8.82 -4.74 -22.20
N MET A 181 -8.03 -5.68 -21.70
CA MET A 181 -8.46 -7.06 -21.43
C MET A 181 -9.65 -7.11 -20.47
N TYR A 182 -9.62 -6.29 -19.42
CA TYR A 182 -10.66 -6.25 -18.39
C TYR A 182 -11.76 -5.20 -18.65
N GLY A 183 -11.76 -4.53 -19.84
CA GLY A 183 -12.74 -3.52 -20.20
C GLY A 183 -12.67 -2.26 -19.33
N ILE A 184 -11.49 -1.94 -18.79
CA ILE A 184 -11.29 -0.81 -17.91
C ILE A 184 -11.09 0.46 -18.74
N THR A 185 -12.06 1.35 -18.66
CA THR A 185 -12.04 2.63 -19.39
C THR A 185 -11.55 3.80 -18.57
N ASP A 186 -11.41 3.62 -17.25
CA ASP A 186 -10.93 4.65 -16.33
C ASP A 186 -9.44 4.93 -16.56
N LYS A 187 -9.17 6.11 -17.10
CA LYS A 187 -7.81 6.59 -17.39
C LYS A 187 -7.25 7.44 -16.23
N ARG A 188 -7.51 7.04 -14.97
CA ARG A 188 -6.93 7.76 -13.84
C ARG A 188 -5.41 7.85 -13.98
N LYS A 189 -4.88 9.02 -13.68
CA LYS A 189 -3.43 9.21 -13.62
C LYS A 189 -2.84 8.40 -12.47
N VAL A 190 -1.73 7.73 -12.76
CA VAL A 190 -0.90 7.06 -11.76
C VAL A 190 0.29 7.96 -11.48
N ILE A 191 0.42 8.41 -10.26
CA ILE A 191 1.60 9.13 -9.79
C ILE A 191 2.62 8.08 -9.37
N TYR A 192 3.74 8.05 -10.09
CA TYR A 192 4.78 7.06 -9.90
C TYR A 192 6.03 7.75 -9.34
N ILE A 193 6.34 7.49 -8.08
CA ILE A 193 7.47 8.13 -7.38
C ILE A 193 8.61 7.12 -7.29
N ILE A 194 9.78 7.50 -7.82
CA ILE A 194 10.94 6.60 -7.89
C ILE A 194 12.11 7.19 -7.11
N GLY A 195 12.74 6.33 -6.31
CA GLY A 195 14.01 6.58 -5.64
C GLY A 195 15.07 5.52 -5.97
N ASN A 196 16.34 5.81 -5.71
CA ASN A 196 17.41 4.81 -5.78
C ASN A 196 17.23 3.65 -4.79
N ASN A 197 16.46 3.91 -3.74
CA ASN A 197 15.94 2.96 -2.77
C ASN A 197 14.55 3.42 -2.32
N LEU A 198 13.86 2.58 -1.56
CA LEU A 198 12.50 2.89 -1.13
C LEU A 198 12.44 4.04 -0.10
N ASP A 199 13.49 4.23 0.69
CA ASP A 199 13.57 5.34 1.64
C ASP A 199 13.62 6.69 0.91
N GLU A 200 14.35 6.78 -0.21
CA GLU A 200 14.37 7.99 -1.05
C GLU A 200 12.99 8.29 -1.64
N ALA A 201 12.27 7.27 -2.14
CA ALA A 201 10.89 7.43 -2.61
C ALA A 201 9.94 7.85 -1.46
N ASN A 202 10.09 7.25 -0.27
CA ASN A 202 9.35 7.62 0.94
C ASN A 202 9.63 9.08 1.36
N ASN A 203 10.88 9.50 1.30
CA ASN A 203 11.26 10.88 1.63
C ASN A 203 10.57 11.90 0.71
N ILE A 204 10.36 11.57 -0.56
CA ILE A 204 9.62 12.44 -1.50
C ILE A 204 8.18 12.68 -1.02
N ILE A 205 7.53 11.69 -0.42
CA ILE A 205 6.18 11.85 0.15
C ILE A 205 6.18 12.28 1.63
N GLY A 206 7.36 12.53 2.21
CA GLY A 206 7.51 13.10 3.54
C GLY A 206 7.81 12.12 4.66
N PHE A 207 8.09 10.85 4.37
CA PHE A 207 8.47 9.86 5.38
C PHE A 207 9.99 9.71 5.45
N ASP A 208 10.60 10.23 6.52
CA ASP A 208 12.02 10.02 6.84
C ASP A 208 12.27 8.58 7.29
N TYR A 209 11.27 7.93 7.89
CA TYR A 209 11.28 6.53 8.32
C TYR A 209 9.86 5.98 8.34
N THR A 210 9.72 4.73 7.95
CA THR A 210 8.50 3.94 8.16
C THR A 210 8.87 2.48 8.40
N ILE A 211 8.13 1.82 9.29
CA ILE A 211 8.30 0.37 9.53
C ILE A 211 8.05 -0.46 8.26
N MET A 212 7.37 0.14 7.27
CA MET A 212 7.14 -0.46 5.95
C MET A 212 8.34 -0.29 5.01
N SER A 213 9.37 0.50 5.39
CA SER A 213 10.60 0.61 4.62
C SER A 213 11.27 -0.75 4.51
N SER A 214 11.44 -1.19 3.29
CA SER A 214 12.08 -2.46 2.96
C SER A 214 13.51 -2.18 2.54
N SER A 215 14.46 -2.90 3.13
CA SER A 215 15.86 -2.90 2.69
C SER A 215 16.08 -3.68 1.38
N PHE A 216 15.01 -4.20 0.76
CA PHE A 216 15.12 -4.91 -0.51
C PHE A 216 15.40 -3.94 -1.65
N PRO A 217 16.43 -4.19 -2.48
CA PRO A 217 16.80 -3.30 -3.57
C PRO A 217 15.71 -3.14 -4.62
N ASP A 218 14.77 -4.07 -4.67
CA ASP A 218 13.71 -4.16 -5.69
C ASP A 218 12.30 -4.01 -5.07
N ALA A 219 12.18 -3.11 -4.10
CA ALA A 219 10.94 -2.86 -3.41
C ALA A 219 10.02 -1.89 -4.17
N ALA A 220 8.72 -2.07 -3.98
CA ALA A 220 7.68 -1.13 -4.38
C ALA A 220 6.42 -1.36 -3.55
N TYR A 221 5.57 -0.37 -3.47
CA TYR A 221 4.22 -0.52 -2.95
C TYR A 221 3.27 0.56 -3.49
N THR A 222 2.01 0.22 -3.56
CA THR A 222 0.92 1.13 -3.92
C THR A 222 0.24 1.62 -2.65
N ILE A 223 0.03 2.92 -2.53
CA ILE A 223 -0.73 3.48 -1.39
C ILE A 223 -2.20 3.11 -1.60
N LYS A 224 -2.73 2.27 -0.71
CA LYS A 224 -4.09 1.71 -0.80
C LYS A 224 -5.14 2.82 -0.97
N GLY A 225 -5.95 2.69 -2.01
CA GLY A 225 -7.01 3.65 -2.34
C GLY A 225 -6.56 4.89 -3.12
N LEU A 226 -5.25 5.02 -3.36
CA LEU A 226 -4.68 6.09 -4.17
C LEU A 226 -4.01 5.50 -5.41
N ASN A 227 -3.95 6.30 -6.47
CA ASN A 227 -3.16 5.95 -7.65
C ASN A 227 -1.72 6.48 -7.51
N ILE A 228 -1.12 6.25 -6.33
CA ILE A 228 0.26 6.65 -6.01
C ILE A 228 1.06 5.38 -5.75
N LEU A 229 2.09 5.19 -6.55
CA LEU A 229 3.01 4.08 -6.47
C LEU A 229 4.42 4.59 -6.11
N LEU A 230 5.03 3.99 -5.10
CA LEU A 230 6.42 4.21 -4.72
C LEU A 230 7.25 3.01 -5.11
N ALA A 231 8.40 3.24 -5.76
CA ALA A 231 9.22 2.16 -6.27
C ALA A 231 10.71 2.53 -6.36
N THR A 232 11.51 1.53 -6.64
CA THR A 232 12.94 1.66 -6.91
C THR A 232 13.28 1.58 -8.39
N ARG A 233 12.29 1.32 -9.26
CA ARG A 233 12.43 1.31 -10.71
C ARG A 233 11.08 1.48 -11.42
N GLU A 234 11.10 1.70 -12.73
CA GLU A 234 9.94 2.10 -13.54
C GLU A 234 8.96 0.96 -13.84
N ASP A 235 9.37 -0.30 -13.72
CA ASP A 235 8.68 -1.46 -14.27
C ASP A 235 8.09 -2.39 -13.20
N LYS A 236 7.51 -1.83 -12.14
CA LYS A 236 6.86 -2.59 -11.06
C LYS A 236 5.44 -3.02 -11.44
N MET A 237 5.38 -4.00 -12.35
CA MET A 237 4.10 -4.47 -12.92
C MET A 237 3.14 -5.02 -11.89
N HIS A 238 3.64 -5.67 -10.81
CA HIS A 238 2.82 -6.17 -9.71
C HIS A 238 1.99 -5.05 -9.08
N GLU A 239 2.64 -3.94 -8.75
CA GLU A 239 1.99 -2.79 -8.13
C GLU A 239 0.99 -2.09 -9.06
N ILE A 240 1.24 -2.14 -10.36
CA ILE A 240 0.31 -1.59 -11.34
C ILE A 240 -0.99 -2.38 -11.41
N ILE A 241 -0.96 -3.68 -11.24
CA ILE A 241 -2.18 -4.49 -11.15
C ILE A 241 -3.02 -4.02 -9.95
N HIS A 242 -2.39 -3.73 -8.81
CA HIS A 242 -3.11 -3.16 -7.66
C HIS A 242 -3.74 -1.80 -7.99
N SER A 243 -3.02 -0.92 -8.70
CA SER A 243 -3.57 0.38 -9.13
C SER A 243 -4.77 0.25 -10.06
N ILE A 244 -4.89 -0.86 -10.80
CA ILE A 244 -6.02 -1.16 -11.66
C ILE A 244 -7.20 -1.74 -10.84
N PHE A 245 -6.94 -2.79 -10.07
CA PHE A 245 -8.01 -3.61 -9.46
C PHE A 245 -8.51 -3.09 -8.12
N MET A 246 -7.64 -2.52 -7.27
CA MET A 246 -8.06 -2.02 -5.95
C MET A 246 -9.11 -0.90 -6.02
N PRO A 247 -9.03 0.07 -6.95
CA PRO A 247 -10.08 1.08 -7.09
C PRO A 247 -11.42 0.54 -7.59
N MET A 248 -11.38 -0.53 -8.40
CA MET A 248 -12.60 -1.18 -8.91
C MET A 248 -13.26 -2.05 -7.85
N PHE A 249 -12.44 -2.70 -7.03
CA PHE A 249 -12.88 -3.68 -6.02
C PHE A 249 -12.27 -3.38 -4.64
N PRO A 250 -12.53 -2.20 -4.05
CA PRO A 250 -11.82 -1.74 -2.84
C PRO A 250 -12.09 -2.59 -1.61
N LYS A 251 -13.14 -3.43 -1.65
CA LYS A 251 -13.54 -4.32 -0.57
C LYS A 251 -13.21 -5.78 -0.83
N ALA A 252 -12.69 -6.12 -2.00
CA ALA A 252 -12.40 -7.51 -2.34
C ALA A 252 -11.26 -8.08 -1.47
N ASN A 253 -11.26 -9.41 -1.34
CA ASN A 253 -10.29 -10.10 -0.50
C ASN A 253 -8.86 -9.94 -1.03
N ALA A 254 -7.92 -9.76 -0.11
CA ALA A 254 -6.50 -9.62 -0.41
C ALA A 254 -5.95 -10.82 -1.20
N LEU A 255 -6.46 -12.05 -0.97
CA LEU A 255 -6.06 -13.24 -1.70
C LEU A 255 -6.20 -13.06 -3.22
N PHE A 256 -7.29 -12.47 -3.67
CA PHE A 256 -7.53 -12.26 -5.11
C PHE A 256 -6.78 -11.07 -5.66
N HIS A 257 -6.58 -10.00 -4.86
CA HIS A 257 -5.75 -8.86 -5.26
C HIS A 257 -4.29 -9.25 -5.44
N GLU A 258 -3.71 -9.95 -4.49
CA GLU A 258 -2.33 -10.46 -4.61
C GLU A 258 -2.25 -11.56 -5.67
N GLY A 259 -3.27 -12.39 -5.75
CA GLY A 259 -3.38 -13.46 -6.74
C GLY A 259 -3.33 -12.96 -8.17
N ILE A 260 -4.13 -11.94 -8.52
CA ILE A 260 -4.14 -11.40 -9.89
C ILE A 260 -2.83 -10.68 -10.22
N ALA A 261 -2.27 -9.95 -9.27
CA ALA A 261 -0.98 -9.30 -9.45
C ALA A 261 0.13 -10.35 -9.69
N THR A 262 0.15 -11.42 -8.89
CA THR A 262 1.11 -12.52 -9.03
C THR A 262 0.91 -13.30 -10.34
N TYR A 263 -0.32 -13.55 -10.75
CA TYR A 263 -0.63 -14.25 -12.00
C TYR A 263 -0.05 -13.54 -13.23
N TYR A 264 -0.18 -12.21 -13.32
CA TYR A 264 0.28 -11.44 -14.48
C TYR A 264 1.75 -11.03 -14.42
N SER A 265 2.30 -10.82 -13.24
CA SER A 265 3.63 -10.20 -13.08
C SER A 265 4.57 -10.94 -12.13
N GLY A 266 4.09 -11.99 -11.47
CA GLY A 266 4.85 -12.67 -10.43
C GLY A 266 4.89 -11.90 -9.11
N SER A 267 5.74 -12.34 -8.20
CA SER A 267 5.97 -11.72 -6.89
C SER A 267 7.44 -11.86 -6.50
N ALA A 268 7.99 -10.91 -5.74
CA ALA A 268 9.37 -10.89 -5.26
C ALA A 268 10.44 -11.16 -6.37
N GLY A 269 10.18 -10.68 -7.60
CA GLY A 269 11.07 -10.88 -8.74
C GLY A 269 10.96 -12.25 -9.41
N GLN A 270 10.10 -13.14 -8.94
CA GLN A 270 9.86 -14.47 -9.50
C GLN A 270 8.57 -14.45 -10.34
N ASN A 271 8.59 -15.08 -11.51
CA ASN A 271 7.37 -15.24 -12.30
C ASN A 271 6.44 -16.31 -11.70
N TYR A 272 5.17 -16.28 -12.12
CA TYR A 272 4.14 -17.18 -11.59
C TYR A 272 4.51 -18.66 -11.72
N SER A 273 5.07 -19.09 -12.84
CA SER A 273 5.49 -20.46 -13.08
C SER A 273 6.52 -20.95 -12.04
N LEU A 274 7.52 -20.11 -11.77
CA LEU A 274 8.57 -20.45 -10.81
C LEU A 274 8.02 -20.51 -9.39
N LEU A 275 7.08 -19.61 -9.02
CA LEU A 275 6.40 -19.65 -7.72
C LEU A 275 5.57 -20.93 -7.55
N VAL A 276 4.90 -21.40 -8.61
CA VAL A 276 4.19 -22.70 -8.57
C VAL A 276 5.17 -23.87 -8.40
N ASP A 277 6.35 -23.81 -9.05
CA ASP A 277 7.37 -24.85 -8.87
C ASP A 277 7.96 -24.86 -7.44
N GLN A 278 8.14 -23.70 -6.82
CA GLN A 278 8.55 -23.60 -5.43
C GLN A 278 7.47 -24.17 -4.50
N LEU A 279 6.19 -23.84 -4.74
CA LEU A 279 5.07 -24.43 -3.99
C LEU A 279 5.02 -25.96 -4.16
N ARG A 280 5.31 -26.46 -5.36
CA ARG A 280 5.42 -27.93 -5.62
C ARG A 280 6.53 -28.57 -4.77
N LYS A 281 7.71 -27.96 -4.71
CA LYS A 281 8.82 -28.43 -3.84
C LYS A 281 8.43 -28.40 -2.37
N MET A 282 7.75 -27.33 -1.92
CA MET A 282 7.27 -27.20 -0.57
C MET A 282 6.29 -28.34 -0.21
N ILE A 283 5.36 -28.69 -1.11
CA ILE A 283 4.42 -29.80 -0.92
C ILE A 283 5.15 -31.16 -0.84
N ILE A 284 6.16 -31.36 -1.69
CA ILE A 284 6.97 -32.60 -1.69
C ILE A 284 7.73 -32.74 -0.37
N ASN A 285 8.32 -31.66 0.13
CA ASN A 285 9.09 -31.67 1.37
C ASN A 285 8.21 -31.71 2.63
N ASN A 286 6.94 -31.28 2.51
CA ASN A 286 5.96 -31.25 3.61
C ASN A 286 4.63 -31.84 3.14
N PRO A 287 4.51 -33.18 2.99
CA PRO A 287 3.30 -33.83 2.45
C PRO A 287 2.02 -33.54 3.23
N ASP A 288 2.16 -33.35 4.54
CA ASP A 288 1.06 -33.08 5.47
C ASP A 288 0.64 -31.61 5.53
N ILE A 289 1.26 -30.73 4.73
CA ILE A 289 0.87 -29.33 4.69
C ILE A 289 -0.58 -29.19 4.25
N ASP A 290 -1.35 -28.40 4.99
CA ASP A 290 -2.73 -28.06 4.67
C ASP A 290 -2.78 -26.71 3.96
N LEU A 291 -2.96 -26.71 2.63
CA LEU A 291 -3.02 -25.50 1.80
C LEU A 291 -4.37 -24.79 1.89
N SER A 292 -5.39 -25.39 2.51
CA SER A 292 -6.67 -24.70 2.77
C SER A 292 -6.52 -23.56 3.79
N LYS A 293 -5.44 -23.59 4.58
CA LYS A 293 -5.06 -22.52 5.53
C LYS A 293 -4.16 -21.48 4.87
N PHE A 294 -4.60 -20.94 3.74
CA PHE A 294 -3.83 -20.01 2.93
C PHE A 294 -3.62 -18.63 3.58
N ASP A 295 -4.35 -18.31 4.64
CA ASP A 295 -4.19 -17.11 5.47
C ASP A 295 -3.08 -17.22 6.55
N ASP A 296 -2.37 -18.36 6.62
CA ASP A 296 -1.20 -18.52 7.50
C ASP A 296 0.01 -17.75 6.95
N LEU A 297 0.18 -16.52 7.43
CA LEU A 297 1.26 -15.63 7.03
C LEU A 297 2.68 -16.11 7.43
N ASN A 298 2.79 -17.19 8.21
CA ASN A 298 4.09 -17.78 8.55
C ASN A 298 4.61 -18.76 7.48
N LYS A 299 3.80 -19.11 6.51
CA LYS A 299 4.16 -20.04 5.44
C LYS A 299 4.82 -19.26 4.27
N VAL A 300 6.09 -19.51 4.07
CA VAL A 300 6.88 -18.87 3.02
C VAL A 300 7.53 -19.90 2.11
N LEU A 301 7.71 -19.55 0.85
CA LEU A 301 8.45 -20.29 -0.15
C LEU A 301 9.97 -20.11 0.07
N ASP A 302 10.78 -20.82 -0.71
CA ASP A 302 12.25 -20.81 -0.57
C ASP A 302 12.88 -19.41 -0.72
N ASP A 303 12.25 -18.52 -1.49
CA ASP A 303 12.68 -17.14 -1.69
C ASP A 303 12.15 -16.15 -0.62
N GLY A 304 11.42 -16.66 0.37
CA GLY A 304 10.80 -15.86 1.41
C GLY A 304 9.43 -15.27 1.04
N THR A 305 8.93 -15.50 -0.18
CA THR A 305 7.58 -15.09 -0.59
C THR A 305 6.54 -15.91 0.17
N ASN A 306 5.50 -15.23 0.71
CA ASN A 306 4.40 -15.95 1.31
C ASN A 306 3.64 -16.76 0.24
N TYR A 307 3.38 -18.06 0.53
CA TYR A 307 2.68 -18.94 -0.41
C TYR A 307 1.26 -18.49 -0.74
N PHE A 308 0.68 -17.61 0.08
CA PHE A 308 -0.60 -16.93 -0.14
C PHE A 308 -0.71 -16.29 -1.53
N TYR A 309 0.35 -15.63 -2.00
CA TYR A 309 0.43 -15.01 -3.33
C TYR A 309 0.27 -16.04 -4.44
N THR A 310 0.97 -17.15 -4.31
CA THR A 310 0.94 -18.25 -5.29
C THR A 310 -0.42 -18.95 -5.30
N ILE A 311 -1.01 -19.19 -4.14
CA ILE A 311 -2.34 -19.79 -4.02
C ILE A 311 -3.40 -18.89 -4.65
N GLY A 312 -3.35 -17.59 -4.35
CA GLY A 312 -4.24 -16.62 -4.99
C GLY A 312 -4.11 -16.64 -6.51
N ALA A 313 -2.88 -16.67 -7.03
CA ALA A 313 -2.63 -16.76 -8.48
C ALA A 313 -3.15 -18.05 -9.11
N ILE A 314 -3.10 -19.19 -8.40
CA ILE A 314 -3.69 -20.45 -8.84
C ILE A 314 -5.20 -20.35 -9.00
N PHE A 315 -5.90 -19.71 -8.05
CA PHE A 315 -7.34 -19.49 -8.18
C PHE A 315 -7.70 -18.57 -9.34
N ILE A 316 -6.90 -17.52 -9.58
CA ILE A 316 -7.06 -16.63 -10.75
C ILE A 316 -6.86 -17.42 -12.05
N ASP A 317 -5.77 -18.18 -12.17
CA ASP A 317 -5.48 -19.00 -13.36
C ASP A 317 -6.59 -20.03 -13.62
N TYR A 318 -7.05 -20.71 -12.57
CA TYR A 318 -8.16 -21.67 -12.70
C TYR A 318 -9.47 -20.97 -13.11
N ALA A 319 -9.82 -19.86 -12.48
CA ALA A 319 -11.00 -19.07 -12.86
C ALA A 319 -10.94 -18.66 -14.34
N TYR A 320 -9.76 -18.22 -14.80
CA TYR A 320 -9.56 -17.87 -16.19
C TYR A 320 -9.73 -19.06 -17.14
N LYS A 321 -9.23 -20.25 -16.79
CA LYS A 321 -9.37 -21.48 -17.58
C LYS A 321 -10.80 -21.95 -17.71
N ILE A 322 -11.62 -21.85 -16.65
CA ILE A 322 -13.00 -22.38 -16.67
C ILE A 322 -14.05 -21.39 -17.20
N GLY A 323 -13.77 -20.07 -17.21
CA GLY A 323 -14.77 -19.09 -17.63
C GLY A 323 -14.22 -17.72 -18.00
N GLY A 324 -12.90 -17.62 -18.22
CA GLY A 324 -12.26 -16.39 -18.67
C GLY A 324 -12.39 -15.24 -17.67
N ILE A 325 -12.30 -14.03 -18.19
CA ILE A 325 -12.33 -12.79 -17.40
C ILE A 325 -13.60 -12.70 -16.52
N LYS A 326 -14.75 -13.16 -17.01
CA LYS A 326 -15.99 -13.12 -16.24
C LYS A 326 -15.87 -13.88 -14.92
N LYS A 327 -15.25 -15.05 -14.91
CA LYS A 327 -15.05 -15.85 -13.71
C LYS A 327 -13.98 -15.23 -12.78
N VAL A 328 -12.93 -14.66 -13.35
CA VAL A 328 -11.95 -13.90 -12.57
C VAL A 328 -12.61 -12.73 -11.83
N LEU A 329 -13.40 -11.91 -12.53
CA LEU A 329 -14.08 -10.76 -11.94
C LEU A 329 -15.13 -11.16 -10.89
N ALA A 330 -15.73 -12.34 -10.98
CA ALA A 330 -16.68 -12.84 -9.98
C ALA A 330 -16.03 -13.01 -8.61
N LEU A 331 -14.76 -13.44 -8.54
CA LEU A 331 -14.02 -13.61 -7.27
C LEU A 331 -13.86 -12.30 -6.48
N PHE A 332 -13.86 -11.17 -7.18
CA PHE A 332 -13.68 -9.85 -6.56
C PHE A 332 -14.98 -9.24 -5.99
N GLN A 333 -16.13 -9.90 -6.14
CA GLN A 333 -17.41 -9.36 -5.69
C GLN A 333 -17.67 -9.51 -4.20
N TYR A 334 -16.81 -10.23 -3.48
CA TYR A 334 -17.00 -10.57 -2.07
C TYR A 334 -16.12 -9.73 -1.15
N PRO A 335 -16.69 -9.24 0.00
CA PRO A 335 -15.92 -8.45 0.96
C PRO A 335 -14.74 -9.21 1.56
N ASP A 336 -13.73 -8.45 2.02
CA ASP A 336 -12.51 -8.98 2.59
C ASP A 336 -12.73 -9.74 3.90
N SER A 337 -12.71 -11.08 3.83
CA SER A 337 -12.59 -12.01 4.94
C SER A 337 -12.23 -13.40 4.40
N THR A 338 -11.58 -14.23 5.21
CA THR A 338 -11.27 -15.63 4.85
C THR A 338 -12.52 -16.42 4.49
N ASP A 339 -13.60 -16.26 5.24
CA ASP A 339 -14.87 -16.96 4.96
C ASP A 339 -15.47 -16.55 3.62
N ASN A 340 -15.40 -15.26 3.27
CA ASN A 340 -15.88 -14.79 1.97
C ASN A 340 -14.98 -15.24 0.83
N ALA A 341 -13.67 -15.35 1.03
CA ALA A 341 -12.78 -15.93 0.04
C ALA A 341 -13.12 -17.40 -0.23
N ILE A 342 -13.32 -18.18 0.82
CA ILE A 342 -13.77 -19.58 0.72
C ILE A 342 -15.11 -19.66 -0.01
N PHE A 343 -16.08 -18.84 0.37
CA PHE A 343 -17.39 -18.79 -0.28
C PHE A 343 -17.30 -18.45 -1.77
N ALA A 344 -16.43 -17.51 -2.16
CA ALA A 344 -16.18 -17.18 -3.55
C ALA A 344 -15.60 -18.38 -4.32
N ILE A 345 -14.65 -19.10 -3.71
CA ILE A 345 -14.05 -20.31 -4.28
C ILE A 345 -15.11 -21.40 -4.48
N GLU A 346 -15.95 -21.66 -3.47
CA GLU A 346 -17.04 -22.65 -3.56
C GLU A 346 -18.04 -22.27 -4.66
N LYS A 347 -18.53 -21.04 -4.64
CA LYS A 347 -19.61 -20.61 -5.53
C LYS A 347 -19.18 -20.38 -6.97
N ASP A 348 -18.01 -19.77 -7.17
CA ASP A 348 -17.59 -19.32 -8.50
C ASP A 348 -16.60 -20.29 -9.15
N LEU A 349 -15.88 -21.11 -8.39
CA LEU A 349 -14.95 -22.10 -8.93
C LEU A 349 -15.44 -23.55 -8.79
N ASP A 350 -16.56 -23.78 -8.11
CA ASP A 350 -17.12 -25.12 -7.85
C ASP A 350 -16.14 -26.05 -7.10
N ILE A 351 -15.43 -25.47 -6.12
CA ILE A 351 -14.46 -26.17 -5.26
C ILE A 351 -14.95 -26.11 -3.82
N GLU A 352 -15.47 -27.21 -3.28
CA GLU A 352 -15.93 -27.26 -1.90
C GLU A 352 -14.82 -26.97 -0.90
N LYS A 353 -15.14 -26.33 0.24
CA LYS A 353 -14.18 -25.95 1.28
C LYS A 353 -13.26 -27.11 1.69
N ASN A 354 -13.82 -28.29 1.87
CA ASN A 354 -13.08 -29.51 2.25
C ASN A 354 -12.20 -30.09 1.11
N GLN A 355 -12.36 -29.60 -0.11
CA GLN A 355 -11.60 -30.00 -1.29
C GLN A 355 -10.47 -29.04 -1.65
N ILE A 356 -10.39 -27.84 -1.04
CA ILE A 356 -9.41 -26.78 -1.39
C ILE A 356 -7.98 -27.33 -1.35
N ASP A 357 -7.58 -28.02 -0.27
CA ASP A 357 -6.23 -28.58 -0.14
C ASP A 357 -5.91 -29.58 -1.25
N SER A 358 -6.81 -30.55 -1.45
CA SER A 358 -6.63 -31.57 -2.49
C SER A 358 -6.63 -31.00 -3.90
N PHE A 359 -7.48 -30.00 -4.16
CA PHE A 359 -7.51 -29.27 -5.42
C PHE A 359 -6.17 -28.56 -5.67
N LEU A 360 -5.66 -27.78 -4.71
CA LEU A 360 -4.39 -27.05 -4.85
C LEU A 360 -3.22 -28.01 -5.07
N LYS A 361 -3.11 -29.09 -4.29
CA LYS A 361 -2.09 -30.12 -4.48
C LYS A 361 -2.14 -30.76 -5.85
N LYS A 362 -3.35 -31.09 -6.34
CA LYS A 362 -3.57 -31.65 -7.69
C LYS A 362 -3.23 -30.62 -8.77
N TYR A 363 -3.64 -29.37 -8.59
CA TYR A 363 -3.37 -28.30 -9.54
C TYR A 363 -1.86 -28.05 -9.71
N VAL A 364 -1.14 -27.90 -8.60
CA VAL A 364 0.31 -27.70 -8.59
C VAL A 364 1.06 -28.88 -9.22
N ARG A 365 0.61 -30.12 -8.97
CA ARG A 365 1.21 -31.32 -9.56
C ARG A 365 1.09 -31.34 -11.09
N ASN A 366 -0.08 -30.93 -11.59
CA ASN A 366 -0.43 -30.99 -13.02
C ASN A 366 -0.22 -29.66 -13.74
N PHE A 367 0.40 -28.68 -13.08
CA PHE A 367 0.56 -27.34 -13.64
C PHE A 367 1.44 -27.36 -14.89
N ILE A 368 0.90 -26.82 -15.98
CA ILE A 368 1.60 -26.53 -17.23
C ILE A 368 1.44 -25.02 -17.45
N ASP A 369 2.58 -24.33 -17.59
CA ASP A 369 2.56 -22.89 -17.84
C ASP A 369 2.09 -22.59 -19.26
N ASP A 370 1.06 -21.77 -19.38
CA ASP A 370 0.57 -21.25 -20.65
C ASP A 370 0.78 -19.73 -20.71
N VAL A 371 2.02 -19.35 -21.05
CA VAL A 371 2.46 -17.95 -21.12
C VAL A 371 1.61 -17.13 -22.11
N SER A 372 1.00 -17.78 -23.11
CA SER A 372 0.21 -17.07 -24.14
C SER A 372 -1.05 -16.38 -23.58
N LYS A 373 -1.48 -16.76 -22.36
CA LYS A 373 -2.68 -16.22 -21.70
C LYS A 373 -2.41 -15.04 -20.76
N ARG A 374 -1.16 -14.62 -20.63
CA ARG A 374 -0.72 -13.55 -19.71
C ARG A 374 -0.17 -12.33 -20.40
#